data_cbcad20490c9296e8843dc812b8d696c
#
_entry.id   cbcad20490c9296e8843dc812b8d696c
#
_cell.length_a   1.000
_cell.length_b   1.000
_cell.length_c   1.000
_cell.angle_alpha   90.00
_cell.angle_beta   90.00
_cell.angle_gamma   90.00
#
_symmetry.space_group_name_H-M   'P 1'
#
loop_
_entity.id
_entity.type
_entity.pdbx_description
1 polymer ?
#
loop_
_entity_poly.entity_id
_entity_poly.type
_entity_poly.pdbx_seq_one_letter_code
_entity_poly.pdbx_strand_id
1 'polypeptide(L)' 'MTLKEILADPSVSHWLKDALRTAYERDPVAALRDARQLLQLLGQRYTQIVNREFGSVGVGVPQ' A
#
# COMPACT_ATOMS: atom_id res chain seq x y z
N MET A 1 -16.19 6.47 4.20
CA MET A 1 -15.64 6.22 2.85
C MET A 1 -16.07 4.85 2.38
N THR A 2 -16.65 4.80 1.21
CA THR A 2 -17.15 3.55 0.66
C THR A 2 -16.32 3.13 -0.55
N LEU A 3 -16.43 1.88 -0.91
CA LEU A 3 -15.77 1.37 -2.10
C LEU A 3 -16.17 2.17 -3.34
N LYS A 4 -17.45 2.47 -3.43
CA LYS A 4 -17.98 3.21 -4.59
C LYS A 4 -17.33 4.58 -4.69
N GLU A 5 -17.16 5.25 -3.56
CA GLU A 5 -16.51 6.57 -3.55
C GLU A 5 -15.06 6.47 -4.00
N ILE A 6 -14.36 5.45 -3.54
CA ILE A 6 -12.97 5.28 -3.92
C ILE A 6 -12.83 4.97 -5.40
N LEU A 7 -13.71 4.12 -5.92
CA LEU A 7 -13.64 3.76 -7.33
C LEU A 7 -13.97 4.93 -8.24
N ALA A 8 -14.74 5.89 -7.74
CA ALA A 8 -15.11 7.07 -8.52
C ALA A 8 -14.15 8.23 -8.35
N ASP A 9 -13.23 8.13 -7.41
CA ASP A 9 -12.32 9.22 -7.09
C ASP A 9 -11.17 9.27 -8.09
N PRO A 10 -11.04 10.35 -8.87
CA PRO A 10 -9.99 10.43 -9.87
C PRO A 10 -8.59 10.53 -9.27
N SER A 11 -8.47 10.89 -8.00
CA SER A 11 -7.16 10.98 -7.36
C SER A 11 -6.64 9.63 -6.91
N VAL A 12 -7.48 8.60 -6.91
CA VAL A 12 -7.06 7.26 -6.52
C VAL A 12 -6.50 6.55 -7.74
N SER A 13 -5.36 5.89 -7.57
CA SER A 13 -4.69 5.23 -8.67
C SER A 13 -5.50 4.05 -9.21
N HIS A 14 -5.31 3.76 -10.49
CA HIS A 14 -5.93 2.59 -11.09
C HIS A 14 -5.46 1.31 -10.42
N TRP A 15 -4.20 1.30 -10.02
CA TRP A 15 -3.62 0.16 -9.33
C TRP A 15 -4.41 -0.18 -8.07
N LEU A 16 -4.73 0.84 -7.27
CA LEU A 16 -5.48 0.62 -6.05
C LEU A 16 -6.93 0.22 -6.35
N LYS A 17 -7.52 0.84 -7.37
CA LYS A 17 -8.89 0.51 -7.74
C LYS A 17 -9.01 -0.93 -8.19
N ASP A 18 -8.06 -1.40 -8.99
CA ASP A 18 -8.07 -2.78 -9.47
C ASP A 18 -7.87 -3.74 -8.31
N ALA A 19 -6.96 -3.40 -7.40
CA ALA A 19 -6.72 -4.23 -6.23
C ALA A 19 -7.97 -4.36 -5.38
N LEU A 20 -8.70 -3.27 -5.21
CA LEU A 20 -9.93 -3.30 -4.43
C LEU A 20 -11.00 -4.14 -5.10
N ARG A 21 -11.14 -4.03 -6.42
CA ARG A 21 -12.13 -4.83 -7.12
C ARG A 21 -11.87 -6.32 -6.93
N THR A 22 -10.62 -6.73 -7.11
CA THR A 22 -10.30 -8.15 -6.95
C THR A 22 -10.39 -8.58 -5.51
N ALA A 23 -9.99 -7.72 -4.58
CA ALA A 23 -10.05 -8.07 -3.16
C ALA A 23 -11.48 -8.32 -2.71
N TYR A 24 -12.41 -7.57 -3.23
CA TYR A 24 -13.81 -7.70 -2.84
C TYR A 24 -14.45 -8.98 -3.36
N GLU A 25 -13.81 -9.63 -4.33
CA GLU A 25 -14.29 -10.91 -4.86
C GLU A 25 -13.75 -12.08 -4.06
N ARG A 26 -12.87 -11.81 -3.12
CA ARG A 26 -12.20 -12.86 -2.36
C ARG A 26 -12.79 -12.94 -0.96
N ASP A 27 -12.41 -14.00 -0.27
CA ASP A 27 -12.76 -14.11 1.14
C ASP A 27 -12.21 -12.90 1.90
N PRO A 28 -13.06 -12.21 2.68
CA PRO A 28 -12.61 -10.99 3.37
C PRO A 28 -11.44 -11.19 4.30
N VAL A 29 -11.38 -12.33 4.98
CA VAL A 29 -10.27 -12.60 5.90
C VAL A 29 -8.98 -12.78 5.13
N ALA A 30 -9.03 -13.54 4.05
CA ALA A 30 -7.86 -13.75 3.22
C ALA A 30 -7.41 -12.45 2.56
N ALA A 31 -8.36 -11.67 2.07
CA ALA A 31 -8.03 -10.39 1.43
C ALA A 31 -7.36 -9.44 2.42
N LEU A 32 -7.87 -9.38 3.64
CA LEU A 32 -7.28 -8.51 4.65
C LEU A 32 -5.88 -8.96 5.00
N ARG A 33 -5.68 -10.26 5.14
CA ARG A 33 -4.36 -10.81 5.46
C ARG A 33 -3.36 -10.48 4.36
N ASP A 34 -3.78 -10.67 3.12
CA ASP A 34 -2.91 -10.38 1.98
C ASP A 34 -2.60 -8.90 1.90
N ALA A 35 -3.57 -8.05 2.17
CA ALA A 35 -3.37 -6.60 2.13
C ALA A 35 -2.36 -6.15 3.18
N ARG A 36 -2.41 -6.78 4.36
CA ARG A 36 -1.44 -6.46 5.40
C ARG A 36 -0.03 -6.85 4.99
N GLN A 37 0.11 -8.01 4.36
CA GLN A 37 1.40 -8.42 3.84
C GLN A 37 1.89 -7.47 2.76
N LEU A 38 1.00 -7.07 1.88
CA LEU A 38 1.34 -6.14 0.82
C LEU A 38 1.81 -4.82 1.40
N LEU A 39 1.09 -4.31 2.37
CA LEU A 39 1.46 -3.07 3.03
C LEU A 39 2.84 -3.17 3.66
N GLN A 40 3.11 -4.29 4.32
CA GLN A 40 4.38 -4.49 4.97
C GLN A 40 5.53 -4.52 3.98
N LEU A 41 5.35 -5.24 2.90
CA LEU A 41 6.40 -5.35 1.88
C LEU A 41 6.64 -4.02 1.17
N LEU A 42 5.58 -3.31 0.85
CA LEU A 42 5.72 -2.01 0.21
C LEU A 42 6.34 -1.00 1.15
N GLY A 43 6.02 -1.10 2.44
CA GLY A 43 6.63 -0.24 3.44
C GLY A 43 8.13 -0.48 3.54
N GLN A 44 8.54 -1.74 3.51
CA GLN A 44 9.96 -2.08 3.52
C GLN A 44 10.67 -1.55 2.29
N ARG A 45 10.03 -1.71 1.14
CA ARG A 45 10.61 -1.20 -0.10
C ARG A 45 10.78 0.31 -0.05
N TYR A 46 9.76 1.00 0.44
CA TYR A 46 9.83 2.45 0.59
C TYR A 46 11.00 2.86 1.48
N THR A 47 11.12 2.19 2.62
CA THR A 47 12.19 2.47 3.55
C THR A 47 13.56 2.24 2.94
N GLN A 48 13.69 1.16 2.18
CA GLN A 48 14.97 0.85 1.53
C GLN A 48 15.33 1.91 0.50
N ILE A 49 14.37 2.36 -0.27
CA ILE A 49 14.62 3.38 -1.28
C ILE A 49 15.00 4.70 -0.63
N VAL A 50 14.28 5.09 0.41
CA VAL A 50 14.57 6.33 1.13
C VAL A 50 15.96 6.25 1.76
N ASN A 51 16.30 5.14 2.36
CA ASN A 51 17.60 4.97 2.97
C ASN A 51 18.73 5.00 1.95
N ARG A 52 18.47 4.47 0.76
CA ARG A 52 19.46 4.51 -0.29
C ARG A 52 19.70 5.93 -0.78
N GLU A 53 18.64 6.70 -0.93
CA GLU A 53 18.71 8.05 -1.45
C GLU A 53 19.22 9.04 -0.43
N PHE A 54 18.75 8.87 0.82
CA PHE A 54 19.05 9.80 1.88
C PHE A 54 19.69 9.14 3.08
N GLY A 55 19.91 7.85 2.99
CA GLY A 55 20.28 7.06 4.14
C GLY A 55 21.63 7.36 4.71
N SER A 56 22.51 7.83 3.86
CA SER A 56 23.85 8.18 4.36
C SER A 56 23.76 9.28 5.40
N VAL A 57 22.76 10.11 5.25
CA VAL A 57 22.49 11.09 6.27
C VAL A 57 22.12 10.41 7.54
N GLY A 58 21.33 9.40 7.43
CA GLY A 58 21.01 8.49 8.49
C GLY A 58 20.59 9.09 9.79
N VAL A 59 20.84 10.29 9.94
CA VAL A 59 20.64 10.97 11.20
C VAL A 59 19.18 11.05 11.49
N GLY A 60 18.82 10.57 12.64
CA GLY A 60 17.46 10.71 13.04
C GLY A 60 16.48 9.94 12.19
N VAL A 61 16.97 9.08 11.35
CA VAL A 61 16.05 8.25 10.61
C VAL A 61 15.56 7.16 11.54
N PRO A 62 14.34 7.25 11.98
CA PRO A 62 13.79 6.21 12.84
C PRO A 62 13.61 4.97 12.01
N GLN A 63 13.96 3.91 12.53
CA GLN A 63 13.87 2.66 11.77
C GLN A 63 12.71 1.81 12.17
#